data_bf22edb55c30ddaf4b2239192cc23293
#
_entry.id   bf22edb55c30ddaf4b2239192cc23293
#
_cell.length_a   1.000
_cell.length_b   1.000
_cell.length_c   1.000
_cell.angle_alpha   90.00
_cell.angle_beta   90.00
_cell.angle_gamma   90.00
#
_symmetry.space_group_name_H-M   'P 1'
#
loop_
_entity.id
_entity.type
_entity.pdbx_description
1 polymer ?
#
loop_
_entity_poly.entity_id
_entity_poly.type
_entity_poly.pdbx_seq_one_letter_code
_entity_poly.pdbx_strand_id
1 'polypeptide(L)'
;MESKLFTSVTFGPLTLRNRTIRSAAFESMCPGNAPSQMLLDYHRSVAAGGVGMTTVAYAAVTQSGLSFDRQLWLRPEIISGLREVTGAIHAEGAAAGIQIGHCGNMSHKKICGTTPISASTGFNLYSPTFVRGMKREELPEMARACGRAVHLAREAGFDAVEVHAGHGYLISQFLSPYTNHRKDEYGGSLENRMRFMEMVMNEVMTAAESDMAVIVKMNMRDGFKGGMETDESLQVAKRLLALGAHALVLSGGFVSKAPMYVMRGAMPIRSMAYYMDCWWLKYGVRMFGKWMIPTVPFREAYFLEDALKFRAALPEAPLIYVGGLVSREKIDEVLDAGFDAVQMARALLNEPEFVNRMRREEQARCNCGHSNYCIGRMYTIEMACHQHLKEKLPPCLQREIEKLEKQ
;
A
#
# COMPACT_ATOMS: atom_id res chain seq x y z
N MET A 1 10.54 31.67 -0.50
CA MET A 1 10.39 30.87 -1.76
C MET A 1 9.08 30.11 -1.67
N GLU A 2 8.34 30.02 -2.76
CA GLU A 2 7.12 29.19 -2.79
C GLU A 2 7.53 27.72 -2.59
N SER A 3 6.81 27.01 -1.69
CA SER A 3 7.13 25.61 -1.40
C SER A 3 6.94 24.74 -2.64
N LYS A 4 7.89 23.86 -2.95
CA LYS A 4 7.78 22.85 -4.03
C LYS A 4 6.51 21.99 -3.90
N LEU A 5 6.01 21.82 -2.68
CA LEU A 5 4.84 21.01 -2.38
C LEU A 5 3.65 21.31 -3.30
N PHE A 6 3.43 22.60 -3.61
CA PHE A 6 2.28 23.04 -4.38
C PHE A 6 2.56 23.26 -5.89
N THR A 7 3.76 22.91 -6.35
CA THR A 7 4.08 22.90 -7.78
C THR A 7 3.64 21.60 -8.42
N SER A 8 3.32 21.64 -9.72
CA SER A 8 2.99 20.44 -10.48
C SER A 8 4.16 19.48 -10.59
N VAL A 9 3.87 18.21 -10.84
CA VAL A 9 4.86 17.15 -11.10
C VAL A 9 4.30 16.16 -12.12
N THR A 10 5.16 15.64 -13.00
CA THR A 10 4.76 14.73 -14.07
C THR A 10 5.40 13.35 -13.88
N PHE A 11 4.59 12.30 -14.02
CA PHE A 11 5.01 10.90 -14.01
C PHE A 11 4.50 10.21 -15.29
N GLY A 12 5.37 10.00 -16.27
CA GLY A 12 4.96 9.52 -17.59
C GLY A 12 3.90 10.44 -18.22
N PRO A 13 2.71 9.94 -18.58
CA PRO A 13 1.65 10.74 -19.18
C PRO A 13 0.86 11.60 -18.16
N LEU A 14 1.03 11.39 -16.86
CA LEU A 14 0.22 12.02 -15.82
C LEU A 14 0.91 13.23 -15.20
N THR A 15 0.25 14.39 -15.23
CA THR A 15 0.66 15.59 -14.48
C THR A 15 -0.26 15.84 -13.30
N LEU A 16 0.30 15.83 -12.09
CA LEU A 16 -0.40 16.16 -10.86
C LEU A 16 -0.38 17.67 -10.58
N ARG A 17 -1.48 18.21 -10.05
CA ARG A 17 -1.60 19.63 -9.67
C ARG A 17 -0.69 20.06 -8.50
N ASN A 18 -0.19 19.11 -7.72
CA ASN A 18 0.78 19.30 -6.64
C ASN A 18 1.45 17.96 -6.30
N ARG A 19 2.45 17.98 -5.41
CA ARG A 19 3.31 16.84 -5.09
C ARG A 19 2.78 15.95 -3.98
N THR A 20 1.47 15.95 -3.71
CA THR A 20 0.86 15.12 -2.66
C THR A 20 0.01 14.00 -3.24
N ILE A 21 0.15 12.81 -2.67
CA ILE A 21 -0.60 11.62 -3.08
C ILE A 21 -1.17 10.96 -1.81
N ARG A 22 -2.46 10.63 -1.83
CA ARG A 22 -3.01 9.71 -0.84
C ARG A 22 -2.45 8.32 -1.11
N SER A 23 -1.63 7.83 -0.18
CA SER A 23 -0.98 6.52 -0.30
C SER A 23 -1.99 5.39 -0.29
N ALA A 24 -1.79 4.43 -1.16
CA ALA A 24 -2.53 3.18 -1.12
C ALA A 24 -2.40 2.52 0.26
N ALA A 25 -3.51 2.46 0.98
CA ALA A 25 -3.67 1.76 2.25
C ALA A 25 -5.03 1.07 2.22
N PHE A 26 -5.08 -0.18 2.58
CA PHE A 26 -6.30 -0.99 2.52
C PHE A 26 -7.46 -0.31 3.26
N GLU A 27 -8.58 -0.08 2.58
CA GLU A 27 -9.72 0.66 3.12
C GLU A 27 -10.79 -0.23 3.78
N SER A 28 -10.92 -1.48 3.37
CA SER A 28 -12.02 -2.37 3.77
C SER A 28 -13.41 -1.79 3.48
N MET A 29 -13.55 -1.02 2.40
CA MET A 29 -14.76 -0.30 2.00
C MET A 29 -15.47 -0.92 0.80
N CYS A 30 -15.14 -2.16 0.43
CA CYS A 30 -15.67 -2.83 -0.75
C CYS A 30 -16.46 -4.11 -0.39
N PRO A 31 -17.65 -4.01 0.26
CA PRO A 31 -18.48 -5.18 0.53
C PRO A 31 -18.85 -5.88 -0.79
N GLY A 32 -18.79 -7.22 -0.80
CA GLY A 32 -18.98 -7.99 -2.03
C GLY A 32 -17.88 -7.81 -3.08
N ASN A 33 -16.71 -7.30 -2.66
CA ASN A 33 -15.54 -7.05 -3.50
C ASN A 33 -15.82 -6.07 -4.67
N ALA A 34 -16.75 -5.13 -4.46
CA ALA A 34 -17.15 -4.09 -5.40
C ALA A 34 -17.08 -2.69 -4.76
N PRO A 35 -16.94 -1.62 -5.56
CA PRO A 35 -16.95 -0.27 -5.02
C PRO A 35 -18.27 0.03 -4.30
N SER A 36 -18.20 0.82 -3.23
CA SER A 36 -19.35 1.24 -2.45
C SER A 36 -19.44 2.76 -2.38
N GLN A 37 -20.59 3.28 -1.96
CA GLN A 37 -20.76 4.70 -1.68
C GLN A 37 -19.75 5.22 -0.66
N MET A 38 -19.39 4.40 0.34
CA MET A 38 -18.39 4.75 1.35
C MET A 38 -17.00 4.94 0.73
N LEU A 39 -16.58 4.07 -0.20
CA LEU A 39 -15.33 4.21 -0.94
C LEU A 39 -15.31 5.50 -1.76
N LEU A 40 -16.41 5.78 -2.50
CA LEU A 40 -16.56 6.98 -3.28
C LEU A 40 -16.49 8.25 -2.41
N ASP A 41 -17.25 8.30 -1.33
CA ASP A 41 -17.28 9.47 -0.44
C ASP A 41 -15.94 9.72 0.22
N TYR A 42 -15.22 8.66 0.61
CA TYR A 42 -13.89 8.76 1.17
C TYR A 42 -12.89 9.37 0.17
N HIS A 43 -12.79 8.82 -1.04
CA HIS A 43 -11.84 9.31 -2.04
C HIS A 43 -12.21 10.71 -2.55
N ARG A 44 -13.50 11.02 -2.70
CA ARG A 44 -13.98 12.37 -3.01
C ARG A 44 -13.57 13.37 -1.93
N SER A 45 -13.74 13.04 -0.64
CA SER A 45 -13.37 13.94 0.45
C SER A 45 -11.87 14.25 0.48
N VAL A 46 -11.01 13.25 0.21
CA VAL A 46 -9.56 13.43 0.12
C VAL A 46 -9.17 14.27 -1.10
N ALA A 47 -9.85 14.07 -2.24
CA ALA A 47 -9.65 14.85 -3.47
C ALA A 47 -10.04 16.32 -3.25
N ALA A 48 -11.21 16.58 -2.65
CA ALA A 48 -11.68 17.92 -2.25
C ALA A 48 -10.72 18.59 -1.26
N GLY A 49 -10.07 17.80 -0.40
CA GLY A 49 -9.04 18.22 0.54
C GLY A 49 -7.72 18.71 -0.09
N GLY A 50 -7.64 18.71 -1.43
CA GLY A 50 -6.58 19.37 -2.19
C GLY A 50 -5.44 18.44 -2.62
N VAL A 51 -5.49 17.13 -2.38
CA VAL A 51 -4.45 16.19 -2.79
C VAL A 51 -4.27 16.17 -4.33
N GLY A 52 -3.04 15.97 -4.81
CA GLY A 52 -2.76 15.84 -6.25
C GLY A 52 -3.34 14.56 -6.85
N MET A 53 -3.23 13.45 -6.13
CA MET A 53 -3.81 12.15 -6.53
C MET A 53 -4.30 11.39 -5.31
N THR A 54 -5.41 10.68 -5.43
CA THR A 54 -5.86 9.71 -4.43
C THR A 54 -5.83 8.30 -5.01
N THR A 55 -5.22 7.33 -4.27
CA THR A 55 -5.00 5.96 -4.76
C THR A 55 -5.92 4.98 -4.03
N VAL A 56 -6.86 4.39 -4.75
CA VAL A 56 -7.73 3.30 -4.24
C VAL A 56 -6.88 2.07 -3.93
N ALA A 57 -7.10 1.40 -2.80
CA ALA A 57 -6.20 0.34 -2.37
C ALA A 57 -6.85 -0.84 -1.65
N TYR A 58 -6.29 -2.00 -1.85
CA TYR A 58 -5.68 -2.38 -3.11
C TYR A 58 -6.63 -3.32 -3.83
N ALA A 59 -6.66 -3.23 -5.13
CA ALA A 59 -7.50 -4.10 -5.93
C ALA A 59 -6.78 -5.42 -6.21
N ALA A 60 -7.40 -6.54 -5.83
CA ALA A 60 -6.91 -7.86 -6.19
C ALA A 60 -7.06 -8.07 -7.71
N VAL A 61 -5.99 -8.55 -8.37
CA VAL A 61 -5.99 -8.82 -9.82
C VAL A 61 -6.73 -10.10 -10.19
N THR A 62 -6.94 -10.99 -9.21
CA THR A 62 -7.75 -12.22 -9.30
C THR A 62 -8.45 -12.44 -7.97
N GLN A 63 -9.49 -13.28 -7.94
CA GLN A 63 -10.14 -13.68 -6.69
C GLN A 63 -9.15 -14.33 -5.71
N SER A 64 -8.22 -15.13 -6.21
CA SER A 64 -7.17 -15.75 -5.38
C SER A 64 -6.23 -14.73 -4.72
N GLY A 65 -6.20 -13.49 -5.21
CA GLY A 65 -5.41 -12.39 -4.68
C GLY A 65 -6.06 -11.60 -3.54
N LEU A 66 -7.28 -11.96 -3.12
CA LEU A 66 -7.97 -11.33 -2.01
C LEU A 66 -7.33 -11.69 -0.67
N SER A 67 -7.04 -10.68 0.16
CA SER A 67 -6.63 -10.86 1.57
C SER A 67 -7.81 -10.84 2.54
N PHE A 68 -8.87 -10.08 2.22
CA PHE A 68 -10.00 -9.78 3.10
C PHE A 68 -11.33 -9.75 2.34
N ASP A 69 -12.42 -10.02 3.03
CA ASP A 69 -13.78 -10.08 2.45
C ASP A 69 -14.24 -8.76 1.82
N ARG A 70 -13.80 -7.62 2.38
CA ARG A 70 -14.23 -6.28 1.95
C ARG A 70 -13.18 -5.58 1.11
N GLN A 71 -12.34 -6.35 0.42
CA GLN A 71 -11.33 -5.85 -0.50
C GLN A 71 -11.87 -5.77 -1.92
N LEU A 72 -11.46 -4.76 -2.67
CA LEU A 72 -11.78 -4.63 -4.08
C LEU A 72 -11.15 -5.77 -4.89
N TRP A 73 -11.89 -6.34 -5.85
CA TRP A 73 -11.40 -7.29 -6.84
C TRP A 73 -11.77 -6.81 -8.23
N LEU A 74 -10.76 -6.50 -9.06
CA LEU A 74 -10.94 -6.03 -10.43
C LEU A 74 -11.51 -7.12 -11.33
N ARG A 75 -12.70 -6.83 -11.86
CA ARG A 75 -13.44 -7.66 -12.81
C ARG A 75 -14.42 -6.79 -13.62
N PRO A 76 -14.88 -7.24 -14.80
CA PRO A 76 -15.72 -6.41 -15.70
C PRO A 76 -17.00 -5.86 -15.03
N GLU A 77 -17.63 -6.62 -14.15
CA GLU A 77 -18.94 -6.30 -13.57
C GLU A 77 -18.93 -5.06 -12.66
N ILE A 78 -17.74 -4.65 -12.18
CA ILE A 78 -17.63 -3.50 -11.25
C ILE A 78 -17.14 -2.22 -11.92
N ILE A 79 -16.88 -2.22 -13.23
CA ILE A 79 -16.29 -1.07 -13.93
C ILE A 79 -17.19 0.15 -13.87
N SER A 80 -18.52 0.00 -14.03
CA SER A 80 -19.46 1.13 -13.89
C SER A 80 -19.36 1.83 -12.54
N GLY A 81 -19.33 1.06 -11.44
CA GLY A 81 -19.16 1.63 -10.10
C GLY A 81 -17.79 2.27 -9.88
N LEU A 82 -16.73 1.74 -10.52
CA LEU A 82 -15.41 2.38 -10.46
C LEU A 82 -15.36 3.69 -11.26
N ARG A 83 -16.09 3.81 -12.38
CA ARG A 83 -16.24 5.08 -13.11
C ARG A 83 -16.93 6.16 -12.28
N GLU A 84 -17.86 5.79 -11.41
CA GLU A 84 -18.46 6.74 -10.47
C GLU A 84 -17.41 7.25 -9.45
N VAL A 85 -16.53 6.35 -8.95
CA VAL A 85 -15.45 6.73 -8.04
C VAL A 85 -14.44 7.65 -8.72
N THR A 86 -13.95 7.29 -9.93
CA THR A 86 -12.98 8.12 -10.67
C THR A 86 -13.60 9.47 -11.07
N GLY A 87 -14.85 9.47 -11.54
CA GLY A 87 -15.58 10.69 -11.86
C GLY A 87 -15.74 11.64 -10.66
N ALA A 88 -16.03 11.09 -9.47
CA ALA A 88 -16.11 11.88 -8.23
C ALA A 88 -14.76 12.47 -7.81
N ILE A 89 -13.66 11.74 -8.03
CA ILE A 89 -12.30 12.23 -7.77
C ILE A 89 -11.93 13.36 -8.75
N HIS A 90 -12.18 13.14 -10.04
CA HIS A 90 -11.89 14.12 -11.10
C HIS A 90 -12.69 15.41 -10.93
N ALA A 91 -13.96 15.32 -10.51
CA ALA A 91 -14.80 16.49 -10.24
C ALA A 91 -14.18 17.42 -9.17
N GLU A 92 -13.37 16.90 -8.26
CA GLU A 92 -12.62 17.67 -7.25
C GLU A 92 -11.20 18.09 -7.74
N GLY A 93 -10.89 17.85 -9.02
CA GLY A 93 -9.63 18.25 -9.66
C GLY A 93 -8.40 17.46 -9.21
N ALA A 94 -8.56 16.29 -8.60
CA ALA A 94 -7.47 15.36 -8.29
C ALA A 94 -7.38 14.25 -9.34
N ALA A 95 -6.18 13.66 -9.51
CA ALA A 95 -6.03 12.45 -10.29
C ALA A 95 -6.50 11.22 -9.51
N ALA A 96 -7.02 10.22 -10.22
CA ALA A 96 -7.46 8.95 -9.69
C ALA A 96 -6.40 7.86 -9.92
N GLY A 97 -5.81 7.34 -8.84
CA GLY A 97 -4.90 6.19 -8.89
C GLY A 97 -5.56 4.93 -8.34
N ILE A 98 -5.08 3.77 -8.75
CA ILE A 98 -5.47 2.48 -8.19
C ILE A 98 -4.25 1.60 -7.95
N GLN A 99 -4.12 1.04 -6.75
CA GLN A 99 -3.09 0.03 -6.50
C GLN A 99 -3.61 -1.34 -6.86
N ILE A 100 -2.86 -2.08 -7.67
CA ILE A 100 -3.14 -3.46 -8.04
C ILE A 100 -2.15 -4.43 -7.38
N GLY A 101 -2.63 -5.62 -7.00
CA GLY A 101 -1.75 -6.62 -6.42
C GLY A 101 -2.42 -7.96 -6.22
N HIS A 102 -1.63 -8.87 -5.67
CA HIS A 102 -2.06 -10.21 -5.25
C HIS A 102 -1.44 -10.50 -3.88
N CYS A 103 -2.26 -10.87 -2.90
CA CYS A 103 -1.80 -11.05 -1.52
C CYS A 103 -0.77 -12.18 -1.34
N GLY A 104 -0.69 -13.11 -2.28
CA GLY A 104 0.19 -14.27 -2.11
C GLY A 104 -0.23 -15.12 -0.91
N ASN A 105 0.69 -15.30 0.03
CA ASN A 105 0.48 -16.09 1.25
C ASN A 105 -0.35 -15.39 2.35
N MET A 106 -0.82 -14.16 2.09
CA MET A 106 -1.55 -13.33 3.07
C MET A 106 -3.06 -13.48 2.95
N SER A 107 -3.57 -14.71 2.77
CA SER A 107 -4.99 -15.00 2.66
C SER A 107 -5.35 -16.31 3.33
N HIS A 108 -6.66 -16.60 3.33
CA HIS A 108 -7.23 -17.88 3.73
C HIS A 108 -8.12 -18.43 2.63
N LYS A 109 -8.23 -19.77 2.53
CA LYS A 109 -9.07 -20.43 1.54
C LYS A 109 -10.51 -19.90 1.53
N LYS A 110 -11.07 -19.55 2.69
CA LYS A 110 -12.42 -18.98 2.80
C LYS A 110 -12.57 -17.65 2.06
N ILE A 111 -11.51 -16.83 2.02
CA ILE A 111 -11.49 -15.50 1.38
C ILE A 111 -11.17 -15.63 -0.12
N CYS A 112 -10.06 -16.26 -0.44
CA CYS A 112 -9.56 -16.34 -1.82
C CYS A 112 -10.13 -17.50 -2.64
N GLY A 113 -11.01 -18.31 -2.08
CA GLY A 113 -11.69 -19.44 -2.76
C GLY A 113 -10.83 -20.68 -3.00
N THR A 114 -9.52 -20.59 -2.81
CA THR A 114 -8.53 -21.65 -3.10
C THR A 114 -7.46 -21.71 -2.04
N THR A 115 -6.55 -22.67 -2.11
CA THR A 115 -5.34 -22.66 -1.29
C THR A 115 -4.50 -21.44 -1.68
N PRO A 116 -4.12 -20.56 -0.72
CA PRO A 116 -3.25 -19.43 -0.99
C PRO A 116 -1.97 -19.85 -1.71
N ILE A 117 -1.47 -19.00 -2.58
CA ILE A 117 -0.28 -19.23 -3.38
C ILE A 117 0.88 -18.31 -2.99
N SER A 118 2.10 -18.72 -3.27
CA SER A 118 3.32 -17.95 -3.00
C SER A 118 4.45 -18.37 -3.94
N ALA A 119 5.63 -17.76 -3.82
CA ALA A 119 6.82 -18.22 -4.53
C ALA A 119 7.17 -19.66 -4.15
N SER A 120 7.03 -20.05 -2.88
CA SER A 120 7.33 -21.40 -2.38
C SER A 120 6.23 -21.94 -1.49
N THR A 121 6.13 -23.27 -1.39
CA THR A 121 5.22 -23.94 -0.45
C THR A 121 5.69 -23.71 0.99
N GLY A 122 4.75 -23.50 1.91
CA GLY A 122 5.07 -23.28 3.31
C GLY A 122 3.83 -23.07 4.17
N PHE A 123 4.06 -22.55 5.36
CA PHE A 123 3.03 -22.18 6.32
C PHE A 123 3.21 -20.70 6.71
N ASN A 124 2.17 -19.90 6.57
CA ASN A 124 2.18 -18.52 7.03
C ASN A 124 1.63 -18.46 8.46
N LEU A 125 2.51 -18.20 9.43
CA LEU A 125 2.13 -18.11 10.85
C LEU A 125 1.32 -16.84 11.15
N TYR A 126 1.54 -15.75 10.42
CA TYR A 126 0.85 -14.48 10.64
C TYR A 126 -0.64 -14.52 10.19
N SER A 127 -0.91 -15.24 9.12
CA SER A 127 -2.25 -15.61 8.66
C SER A 127 -2.28 -17.15 8.66
N PRO A 128 -2.58 -17.83 9.79
CA PRO A 128 -2.31 -19.25 9.96
C PRO A 128 -2.94 -20.11 8.86
N THR A 129 -2.18 -20.37 7.80
CA THR A 129 -2.63 -21.09 6.62
C THR A 129 -1.48 -21.81 5.91
N PHE A 130 -1.78 -22.97 5.34
CA PHE A 130 -0.90 -23.63 4.41
C PHE A 130 -0.94 -22.94 3.05
N VAL A 131 0.23 -22.77 2.45
CA VAL A 131 0.44 -22.05 1.21
C VAL A 131 1.09 -22.97 0.20
N ARG A 132 0.60 -22.95 -1.03
CA ARG A 132 1.17 -23.69 -2.14
C ARG A 132 2.13 -22.79 -2.95
N GLY A 133 3.32 -23.30 -3.25
CA GLY A 133 4.20 -22.68 -4.24
C GLY A 133 3.53 -22.67 -5.62
N MET A 134 3.63 -21.56 -6.33
CA MET A 134 3.15 -21.47 -7.71
C MET A 134 3.96 -22.42 -8.60
N LYS A 135 3.27 -23.12 -9.50
CA LYS A 135 3.91 -23.89 -10.55
C LYS A 135 4.47 -22.95 -11.63
N ARG A 136 5.48 -23.38 -12.34
CA ARG A 136 6.12 -22.61 -13.41
C ARG A 136 5.12 -22.14 -14.47
N GLU A 137 4.20 -23.02 -14.85
CA GLU A 137 3.18 -22.79 -15.88
C GLU A 137 2.13 -21.75 -15.45
N GLU A 138 1.98 -21.49 -14.14
CA GLU A 138 1.02 -20.52 -13.59
C GLU A 138 1.55 -19.08 -13.63
N LEU A 139 2.88 -18.89 -13.70
CA LEU A 139 3.49 -17.56 -13.61
C LEU A 139 3.10 -16.64 -14.78
N PRO A 140 3.13 -17.10 -16.07
CA PRO A 140 2.69 -16.26 -17.17
C PRO A 140 1.22 -15.86 -17.09
N GLU A 141 0.35 -16.76 -16.62
CA GLU A 141 -1.07 -16.41 -16.46
C GLU A 141 -1.31 -15.38 -15.35
N MET A 142 -0.58 -15.49 -14.25
CA MET A 142 -0.64 -14.47 -13.18
C MET A 142 -0.12 -13.11 -13.68
N ALA A 143 0.93 -13.08 -14.48
CA ALA A 143 1.41 -11.84 -15.10
C ALA A 143 0.34 -11.24 -16.04
N ARG A 144 -0.26 -12.04 -16.92
CA ARG A 144 -1.39 -11.62 -17.78
C ARG A 144 -2.59 -11.12 -16.97
N ALA A 145 -2.87 -11.72 -15.79
CA ALA A 145 -3.93 -11.23 -14.91
C ALA A 145 -3.66 -9.81 -14.40
N CYS A 146 -2.38 -9.46 -14.13
CA CYS A 146 -2.01 -8.08 -13.80
C CYS A 146 -2.24 -7.13 -15.00
N GLY A 147 -1.88 -7.54 -16.22
CA GLY A 147 -2.18 -6.76 -17.44
C GLY A 147 -3.67 -6.54 -17.64
N ARG A 148 -4.50 -7.58 -17.49
CA ARG A 148 -5.97 -7.44 -17.56
C ARG A 148 -6.49 -6.47 -16.48
N ALA A 149 -5.94 -6.51 -15.28
CA ALA A 149 -6.33 -5.59 -14.21
C ALA A 149 -6.02 -4.13 -14.58
N VAL A 150 -4.87 -3.87 -15.23
CA VAL A 150 -4.53 -2.53 -15.75
C VAL A 150 -5.50 -2.08 -16.83
N HIS A 151 -5.83 -2.96 -17.79
CA HIS A 151 -6.82 -2.65 -18.82
C HIS A 151 -8.18 -2.26 -18.22
N LEU A 152 -8.67 -3.03 -17.23
CA LEU A 152 -9.91 -2.71 -16.51
C LEU A 152 -9.82 -1.37 -15.73
N ALA A 153 -8.66 -1.08 -15.13
CA ALA A 153 -8.43 0.20 -14.46
C ALA A 153 -8.48 1.39 -15.44
N ARG A 154 -7.89 1.25 -16.62
CA ARG A 154 -8.00 2.26 -17.69
C ARG A 154 -9.46 2.44 -18.13
N GLU A 155 -10.15 1.34 -18.37
CA GLU A 155 -11.58 1.38 -18.73
C GLU A 155 -12.44 2.05 -17.66
N ALA A 156 -12.06 1.91 -16.39
CA ALA A 156 -12.72 2.58 -15.26
C ALA A 156 -12.34 4.06 -15.11
N GLY A 157 -11.43 4.61 -15.93
CA GLY A 157 -11.04 6.01 -15.92
C GLY A 157 -9.97 6.37 -14.87
N PHE A 158 -9.16 5.42 -14.40
CA PHE A 158 -8.01 5.74 -13.57
C PHE A 158 -6.86 6.32 -14.40
N ASP A 159 -6.19 7.34 -13.87
CA ASP A 159 -5.04 8.02 -14.51
C ASP A 159 -3.71 7.32 -14.25
N ALA A 160 -3.64 6.56 -13.14
CA ALA A 160 -2.45 5.84 -12.73
C ALA A 160 -2.75 4.48 -12.13
N VAL A 161 -1.87 3.52 -12.40
CA VAL A 161 -1.80 2.26 -11.67
C VAL A 161 -0.56 2.23 -10.79
N GLU A 162 -0.72 1.84 -9.53
CA GLU A 162 0.39 1.55 -8.62
C GLU A 162 0.54 0.03 -8.48
N VAL A 163 1.62 -0.55 -9.04
CA VAL A 163 1.92 -1.98 -8.91
C VAL A 163 2.48 -2.27 -7.52
N HIS A 164 1.85 -3.18 -6.79
CA HIS A 164 2.29 -3.53 -5.44
C HIS A 164 3.40 -4.59 -5.45
N ALA A 165 4.66 -4.14 -5.46
CA ALA A 165 5.86 -5.00 -5.45
C ALA A 165 6.55 -5.06 -4.08
N GLY A 166 5.90 -4.59 -3.00
CA GLY A 166 6.45 -4.54 -1.65
C GLY A 166 5.64 -5.30 -0.60
N HIS A 167 5.98 -5.08 0.66
CA HIS A 167 5.28 -5.45 1.89
C HIS A 167 5.02 -6.96 2.08
N GLY A 168 5.71 -7.83 1.33
CA GLY A 168 5.52 -9.27 1.42
C GLY A 168 4.29 -9.80 0.70
N TYR A 169 3.75 -9.05 -0.28
CA TYR A 169 2.75 -9.55 -1.21
C TYR A 169 3.39 -10.33 -2.35
N LEU A 170 2.63 -10.86 -3.30
CA LEU A 170 3.11 -11.91 -4.22
C LEU A 170 4.42 -11.55 -4.94
N ILE A 171 4.54 -10.37 -5.55
CA ILE A 171 5.78 -9.95 -6.23
C ILE A 171 6.94 -9.88 -5.23
N SER A 172 6.69 -9.24 -4.06
CA SER A 172 7.68 -9.18 -2.97
C SER A 172 8.08 -10.56 -2.44
N GLN A 173 7.14 -11.55 -2.44
CA GLN A 173 7.42 -12.93 -2.05
C GLN A 173 8.36 -13.65 -3.03
N PHE A 174 8.34 -13.28 -4.31
CA PHE A 174 9.32 -13.77 -5.29
C PHE A 174 10.67 -13.08 -5.13
N LEU A 175 10.69 -11.78 -4.85
CA LEU A 175 11.92 -11.00 -4.67
C LEU A 175 12.67 -11.36 -3.39
N SER A 176 11.96 -11.60 -2.28
CA SER A 176 12.55 -11.86 -0.98
C SER A 176 13.14 -13.26 -0.87
N PRO A 177 14.42 -13.41 -0.44
CA PRO A 177 15.01 -14.72 -0.17
C PRO A 177 14.34 -15.44 1.00
N TYR A 178 13.61 -14.71 1.86
CA TYR A 178 12.88 -15.27 3.00
C TYR A 178 11.69 -16.14 2.58
N THR A 179 11.04 -15.83 1.46
CA THR A 179 9.86 -16.56 0.97
C THR A 179 10.12 -17.33 -0.31
N ASN A 180 11.16 -16.98 -1.06
CA ASN A 180 11.51 -17.63 -2.31
C ASN A 180 12.65 -18.65 -2.12
N HIS A 181 12.25 -19.90 -1.91
CA HIS A 181 13.17 -21.05 -1.78
C HIS A 181 13.19 -21.94 -3.04
N ARG A 182 12.72 -21.39 -4.18
CA ARG A 182 12.67 -22.12 -5.47
C ARG A 182 14.08 -22.54 -5.91
N LYS A 183 14.12 -23.65 -6.65
CA LYS A 183 15.35 -24.21 -7.24
C LYS A 183 15.36 -24.14 -8.78
N ASP A 184 14.31 -23.59 -9.35
CA ASP A 184 14.19 -23.31 -10.78
C ASP A 184 14.68 -21.88 -11.13
N GLU A 185 14.52 -21.46 -12.37
CA GLU A 185 14.94 -20.16 -12.87
C GLU A 185 14.21 -18.94 -12.27
N TYR A 186 13.30 -19.15 -11.33
CA TYR A 186 12.58 -18.09 -10.58
C TYR A 186 13.06 -17.98 -9.13
N GLY A 187 14.13 -18.66 -8.75
CA GLY A 187 14.68 -18.64 -7.39
C GLY A 187 16.20 -18.69 -7.33
N GLY A 188 16.74 -18.59 -6.12
CA GLY A 188 18.18 -18.53 -5.87
C GLY A 188 18.76 -17.12 -6.06
N SER A 189 19.43 -16.83 -7.18
CA SER A 189 20.01 -15.52 -7.43
C SER A 189 18.99 -14.40 -7.50
N LEU A 190 19.41 -13.15 -7.25
CA LEU A 190 18.53 -11.99 -7.39
C LEU A 190 17.95 -11.88 -8.81
N GLU A 191 18.76 -12.11 -9.82
CA GLU A 191 18.33 -12.12 -11.21
C GLU A 191 17.13 -13.07 -11.43
N ASN A 192 17.24 -14.30 -10.95
CA ASN A 192 16.17 -15.29 -11.04
C ASN A 192 14.91 -14.85 -10.24
N ARG A 193 15.10 -14.28 -9.03
CA ARG A 193 14.00 -13.79 -8.21
C ARG A 193 13.27 -12.60 -8.84
N MET A 194 13.92 -11.81 -9.68
CA MET A 194 13.31 -10.70 -10.43
C MET A 194 12.49 -11.15 -11.63
N ARG A 195 12.70 -12.35 -12.22
CA ARG A 195 12.03 -12.78 -13.46
C ARG A 195 10.50 -12.72 -13.41
N PHE A 196 9.89 -13.08 -12.28
CA PHE A 196 8.43 -12.98 -12.16
C PHE A 196 7.96 -11.51 -12.13
N MET A 197 8.67 -10.63 -11.42
CA MET A 197 8.42 -9.20 -11.46
C MET A 197 8.54 -8.63 -12.89
N GLU A 198 9.56 -9.04 -13.64
CA GLU A 198 9.75 -8.62 -15.02
C GLU A 198 8.58 -9.04 -15.93
N MET A 199 8.11 -10.29 -15.79
CA MET A 199 6.93 -10.75 -16.51
C MET A 199 5.70 -9.91 -16.21
N VAL A 200 5.46 -9.60 -14.91
CA VAL A 200 4.34 -8.74 -14.49
C VAL A 200 4.49 -7.34 -15.07
N MET A 201 5.68 -6.74 -14.99
CA MET A 201 5.90 -5.39 -15.51
C MET A 201 5.71 -5.29 -17.02
N ASN A 202 6.15 -6.29 -17.78
CA ASN A 202 5.94 -6.32 -19.23
C ASN A 202 4.43 -6.31 -19.59
N GLU A 203 3.63 -7.13 -18.91
CA GLU A 203 2.18 -7.17 -19.12
C GLU A 203 1.49 -5.86 -18.67
N VAL A 204 1.93 -5.30 -17.55
CA VAL A 204 1.42 -4.02 -17.00
C VAL A 204 1.73 -2.87 -17.96
N MET A 205 2.98 -2.73 -18.42
CA MET A 205 3.38 -1.65 -19.32
C MET A 205 2.66 -1.78 -20.68
N THR A 206 2.50 -2.99 -21.19
CA THR A 206 1.74 -3.23 -22.43
C THR A 206 0.27 -2.78 -22.28
N ALA A 207 -0.38 -3.10 -21.13
CA ALA A 207 -1.77 -2.77 -20.91
C ALA A 207 -2.00 -1.29 -20.51
N ALA A 208 -1.00 -0.64 -19.95
CA ALA A 208 -1.04 0.80 -19.60
C ALA A 208 -0.98 1.70 -20.85
N GLU A 209 -0.43 1.19 -21.95
CA GLU A 209 -0.22 1.95 -23.19
C GLU A 209 0.53 3.27 -22.95
N SER A 210 0.16 4.35 -23.65
CA SER A 210 0.80 5.67 -23.53
C SER A 210 0.01 6.68 -22.69
N ASP A 211 -1.13 6.32 -22.17
CA ASP A 211 -2.10 7.23 -21.52
C ASP A 211 -2.29 6.99 -20.01
N MET A 212 -1.73 5.90 -19.45
CA MET A 212 -1.81 5.60 -18.02
C MET A 212 -0.42 5.61 -17.37
N ALA A 213 -0.28 6.33 -16.26
CA ALA A 213 0.96 6.31 -15.49
C ALA A 213 1.13 4.98 -14.74
N VAL A 214 2.33 4.38 -14.81
CA VAL A 214 2.70 3.17 -14.07
C VAL A 214 3.68 3.54 -12.97
N ILE A 215 3.23 3.45 -11.73
CA ILE A 215 4.00 3.70 -10.51
C ILE A 215 4.24 2.35 -9.84
N VAL A 216 5.40 2.11 -9.24
CA VAL A 216 5.67 0.85 -8.56
C VAL A 216 6.01 1.11 -7.09
N LYS A 217 5.23 0.54 -6.17
CA LYS A 217 5.57 0.55 -4.75
C LYS A 217 6.41 -0.66 -4.41
N MET A 218 7.63 -0.41 -3.93
CA MET A 218 8.62 -1.44 -3.63
C MET A 218 9.15 -1.33 -2.21
N ASN A 219 9.79 -2.39 -1.72
CA ASN A 219 10.56 -2.35 -0.48
C ASN A 219 11.97 -1.83 -0.74
N MET A 220 12.44 -0.89 0.07
CA MET A 220 13.86 -0.56 0.19
C MET A 220 14.63 -1.64 0.95
N ARG A 221 13.94 -2.32 1.86
CA ARG A 221 14.34 -3.54 2.58
C ARG A 221 13.13 -4.23 3.21
N ASP A 222 13.25 -5.51 3.51
CA ASP A 222 12.17 -6.26 4.18
C ASP A 222 12.07 -5.97 5.69
N GLY A 223 13.14 -5.43 6.29
CA GLY A 223 13.13 -4.95 7.67
C GLY A 223 13.34 -6.04 8.74
N PHE A 224 13.88 -7.19 8.36
CA PHE A 224 14.28 -8.28 9.27
C PHE A 224 15.40 -9.14 8.68
N LYS A 225 16.10 -9.84 9.54
CA LYS A 225 17.25 -10.69 9.15
C LYS A 225 16.81 -11.82 8.20
N GLY A 226 17.47 -11.96 7.07
CA GLY A 226 17.20 -12.97 6.05
C GLY A 226 16.16 -12.55 5.00
N GLY A 227 15.63 -11.33 5.08
CA GLY A 227 14.88 -10.68 4.02
C GLY A 227 15.77 -9.98 3.00
N MET A 228 15.16 -9.35 2.00
CA MET A 228 15.86 -8.55 1.01
C MET A 228 16.41 -7.26 1.66
N GLU A 229 17.65 -6.92 1.38
CA GLU A 229 18.35 -5.75 1.89
C GLU A 229 18.53 -4.67 0.80
N THR A 230 19.00 -3.49 1.20
CA THR A 230 19.07 -2.30 0.36
C THR A 230 19.86 -2.50 -0.93
N ASP A 231 20.96 -3.24 -0.91
CA ASP A 231 21.82 -3.44 -2.10
C ASP A 231 21.11 -4.24 -3.20
N GLU A 232 20.38 -5.29 -2.82
CA GLU A 232 19.54 -6.05 -3.76
C GLU A 232 18.35 -5.19 -4.23
N SER A 233 17.73 -4.45 -3.31
CA SER A 233 16.59 -3.60 -3.62
C SER A 233 16.93 -2.45 -4.57
N LEU A 234 18.14 -1.89 -4.51
CA LEU A 234 18.63 -0.92 -5.49
C LEU A 234 18.75 -1.52 -6.90
N GLN A 235 19.13 -2.79 -7.02
CA GLN A 235 19.15 -3.48 -8.31
C GLN A 235 17.71 -3.70 -8.84
N VAL A 236 16.78 -4.07 -7.95
CA VAL A 236 15.35 -4.16 -8.28
C VAL A 236 14.82 -2.80 -8.78
N ALA A 237 15.14 -1.70 -8.09
CA ALA A 237 14.73 -0.36 -8.48
C ALA A 237 15.24 0.02 -9.88
N LYS A 238 16.53 -0.21 -10.17
CA LYS A 238 17.12 0.01 -11.51
C LYS A 238 16.41 -0.81 -12.58
N ARG A 239 16.09 -2.07 -12.26
CA ARG A 239 15.41 -2.95 -13.21
C ARG A 239 13.97 -2.50 -13.49
N LEU A 240 13.22 -2.07 -12.46
CA LEU A 240 11.86 -1.53 -12.63
C LEU A 240 11.84 -0.29 -13.53
N LEU A 241 12.78 0.63 -13.34
CA LEU A 241 12.92 1.81 -14.20
C LEU A 241 13.29 1.44 -15.63
N ALA A 242 14.21 0.49 -15.82
CA ALA A 242 14.58 -0.02 -17.14
C ALA A 242 13.42 -0.74 -17.86
N LEU A 243 12.44 -1.26 -17.13
CA LEU A 243 11.20 -1.85 -17.66
C LEU A 243 10.12 -0.81 -17.94
N GLY A 244 10.38 0.48 -17.73
CA GLY A 244 9.50 1.57 -18.08
C GLY A 244 8.63 2.11 -16.93
N ALA A 245 8.86 1.71 -15.67
CA ALA A 245 8.15 2.32 -14.55
C ALA A 245 8.35 3.84 -14.53
N HIS A 246 7.25 4.60 -14.50
CA HIS A 246 7.28 6.06 -14.55
C HIS A 246 7.68 6.71 -13.21
N ALA A 247 7.49 6.01 -12.08
CA ALA A 247 7.99 6.43 -10.77
C ALA A 247 8.07 5.24 -9.80
N LEU A 248 8.92 5.36 -8.78
CA LEU A 248 9.03 4.38 -7.69
C LEU A 248 8.57 4.99 -6.37
N VAL A 249 7.70 4.28 -5.64
CA VAL A 249 7.32 4.60 -4.26
C VAL A 249 8.21 3.80 -3.33
N LEU A 250 9.06 4.49 -2.58
CA LEU A 250 10.08 3.90 -1.70
C LEU A 250 9.47 3.58 -0.33
N SER A 251 9.06 2.33 -0.15
CA SER A 251 8.50 1.81 1.09
C SER A 251 9.42 0.73 1.70
N GLY A 252 8.94 -0.01 2.68
CA GLY A 252 9.72 -1.11 3.27
C GLY A 252 8.90 -1.93 4.24
N GLY A 253 9.44 -3.10 4.59
CA GLY A 253 8.82 -4.03 5.50
C GLY A 253 8.08 -5.18 4.84
N PHE A 254 7.62 -6.11 5.69
CA PHE A 254 7.00 -7.37 5.27
C PHE A 254 5.87 -7.69 6.25
N VAL A 255 4.61 -7.52 5.82
CA VAL A 255 3.44 -7.54 6.72
C VAL A 255 3.30 -8.85 7.48
N SER A 256 3.63 -10.00 6.87
CA SER A 256 3.58 -11.30 7.52
C SER A 256 4.72 -11.61 8.50
N LYS A 257 5.74 -10.73 8.60
CA LYS A 257 6.89 -10.97 9.48
C LYS A 257 7.22 -9.76 10.36
N ALA A 258 7.14 -8.55 9.80
CA ALA A 258 7.51 -7.30 10.45
C ALA A 258 6.49 -6.18 10.18
N PRO A 259 5.18 -6.34 10.54
CA PRO A 259 4.13 -5.38 10.19
C PRO A 259 4.41 -3.99 10.75
N MET A 260 4.98 -3.89 11.96
CA MET A 260 5.25 -2.58 12.58
C MET A 260 6.47 -1.88 11.98
N TYR A 261 7.28 -2.55 11.17
CA TYR A 261 8.30 -1.88 10.38
C TYR A 261 7.68 -0.94 9.32
N VAL A 262 6.58 -1.36 8.71
CA VAL A 262 5.82 -0.54 7.76
C VAL A 262 5.00 0.55 8.46
N MET A 263 4.31 0.18 9.55
CA MET A 263 3.27 1.01 10.16
C MET A 263 3.79 1.91 11.28
N ARG A 264 4.84 1.50 11.96
CA ARG A 264 5.39 2.12 13.18
C ARG A 264 4.36 2.23 14.32
N GLY A 265 4.84 2.50 15.52
CA GLY A 265 4.04 2.48 16.75
C GLY A 265 3.80 1.05 17.25
N ALA A 266 2.78 0.88 18.06
CA ALA A 266 2.35 -0.43 18.56
C ALA A 266 1.07 -0.90 17.84
N MET A 267 0.89 -2.22 17.75
CA MET A 267 -0.36 -2.78 17.25
C MET A 267 -1.46 -2.63 18.31
N PRO A 268 -2.64 -2.10 17.97
CA PRO A 268 -3.78 -1.96 18.88
C PRO A 268 -4.48 -3.31 19.08
N ILE A 269 -3.88 -4.18 19.88
CA ILE A 269 -4.28 -5.58 20.06
C ILE A 269 -5.72 -5.74 20.56
N ARG A 270 -6.17 -4.84 21.46
CA ARG A 270 -7.55 -4.90 21.99
C ARG A 270 -8.55 -4.47 20.92
N SER A 271 -8.26 -3.40 20.17
CA SER A 271 -9.10 -2.93 19.08
C SER A 271 -9.18 -3.99 17.97
N MET A 272 -8.06 -4.55 17.57
CA MET A 272 -8.02 -5.64 16.58
C MET A 272 -8.85 -6.85 17.05
N ALA A 273 -8.63 -7.32 18.27
CA ALA A 273 -9.37 -8.45 18.83
C ALA A 273 -10.86 -8.14 19.06
N TYR A 274 -11.25 -6.88 19.30
CA TYR A 274 -12.64 -6.49 19.52
C TYR A 274 -13.51 -6.78 18.29
N TYR A 275 -13.01 -6.44 17.10
CA TYR A 275 -13.73 -6.60 15.84
C TYR A 275 -13.65 -7.99 15.23
N MET A 276 -12.82 -8.91 15.75
CA MET A 276 -12.75 -10.29 15.27
C MET A 276 -13.99 -11.09 15.65
N ASP A 277 -14.57 -11.84 14.70
CA ASP A 277 -15.70 -12.74 14.96
C ASP A 277 -15.26 -14.08 15.57
N CYS A 278 -14.10 -14.58 15.15
CA CYS A 278 -13.59 -15.89 15.58
C CYS A 278 -13.05 -15.84 17.02
N TRP A 279 -13.77 -16.45 17.97
CA TRP A 279 -13.47 -16.39 19.40
C TRP A 279 -12.08 -16.92 19.78
N TRP A 280 -11.64 -18.06 19.22
CA TRP A 280 -10.32 -18.63 19.54
C TRP A 280 -9.17 -17.78 19.00
N LEU A 281 -9.34 -17.17 17.80
CA LEU A 281 -8.36 -16.24 17.24
C LEU A 281 -8.30 -14.95 18.08
N LYS A 282 -9.45 -14.46 18.54
CA LYS A 282 -9.55 -13.32 19.45
C LYS A 282 -8.75 -13.55 20.75
N TYR A 283 -8.86 -14.74 21.36
CA TYR A 283 -8.08 -15.09 22.53
C TYR A 283 -6.60 -15.23 22.21
N GLY A 284 -6.23 -15.88 21.12
CA GLY A 284 -4.85 -16.02 20.67
C GLY A 284 -4.17 -14.67 20.45
N VAL A 285 -4.83 -13.74 19.77
CA VAL A 285 -4.35 -12.38 19.55
C VAL A 285 -4.18 -11.61 20.87
N ARG A 286 -5.10 -11.74 21.82
CA ARG A 286 -4.99 -11.08 23.14
C ARG A 286 -3.83 -11.62 23.97
N MET A 287 -3.57 -12.93 23.93
CA MET A 287 -2.50 -13.56 24.72
C MET A 287 -1.11 -13.34 24.11
N PHE A 288 -0.99 -13.52 22.80
CA PHE A 288 0.31 -13.60 22.12
C PHE A 288 0.62 -12.40 21.23
N GLY A 289 -0.37 -11.56 20.88
CA GLY A 289 -0.24 -10.50 19.88
C GLY A 289 0.89 -9.52 20.17
N LYS A 290 1.09 -9.09 21.42
CA LYS A 290 2.20 -8.20 21.78
C LYS A 290 3.58 -8.83 21.63
N TRP A 291 3.69 -10.13 21.86
CA TRP A 291 4.94 -10.87 21.68
C TRP A 291 5.20 -11.14 20.20
N MET A 292 4.17 -11.50 19.45
CA MET A 292 4.30 -11.78 18.01
C MET A 292 4.51 -10.51 17.17
N ILE A 293 3.98 -9.38 17.62
CA ILE A 293 4.02 -8.10 16.88
C ILE A 293 4.73 -7.06 17.75
N PRO A 294 6.07 -7.01 17.72
CA PRO A 294 6.84 -6.06 18.52
C PRO A 294 6.57 -4.61 18.09
N THR A 295 6.54 -3.71 19.06
CA THR A 295 6.44 -2.27 18.83
C THR A 295 7.70 -1.75 18.13
N VAL A 296 7.53 -0.92 17.11
CA VAL A 296 8.61 -0.14 16.50
C VAL A 296 8.26 1.34 16.67
N PRO A 297 9.05 2.13 17.42
CA PRO A 297 8.71 3.52 17.70
C PRO A 297 8.40 4.34 16.44
N PHE A 298 7.38 5.19 16.52
CA PHE A 298 7.09 6.14 15.46
C PHE A 298 8.09 7.31 15.52
N ARG A 299 8.57 7.70 14.36
CA ARG A 299 9.36 8.90 14.12
C ARG A 299 8.88 9.47 12.79
N GLU A 300 8.68 10.77 12.70
CA GLU A 300 8.28 11.39 11.44
C GLU A 300 9.35 11.12 10.37
N ALA A 301 8.93 10.91 9.14
CA ALA A 301 9.78 10.56 8.00
C ALA A 301 10.71 9.34 8.25
N TYR A 302 10.23 8.31 8.93
CA TYR A 302 11.02 7.16 9.41
C TYR A 302 11.73 6.33 8.32
N PHE A 303 11.43 6.52 7.05
CA PHE A 303 12.12 5.88 5.93
C PHE A 303 13.13 6.81 5.24
N LEU A 304 13.29 8.08 5.68
CA LEU A 304 14.08 9.07 4.95
C LEU A 304 15.55 8.65 4.81
N GLU A 305 16.16 8.10 5.86
CA GLU A 305 17.55 7.64 5.83
C GLU A 305 17.80 6.56 4.76
N ASP A 306 16.92 5.57 4.67
CA ASP A 306 17.03 4.54 3.63
C ASP A 306 16.67 5.11 2.25
N ALA A 307 15.64 5.97 2.15
CA ALA A 307 15.23 6.58 0.89
C ALA A 307 16.31 7.49 0.28
N LEU A 308 17.10 8.19 1.08
CA LEU A 308 18.23 9.00 0.63
C LEU A 308 19.32 8.15 -0.07
N LYS A 309 19.51 6.88 0.32
CA LYS A 309 20.42 5.97 -0.38
C LYS A 309 19.94 5.70 -1.81
N PHE A 310 18.62 5.56 -1.99
CA PHE A 310 18.00 5.43 -3.32
C PHE A 310 18.14 6.73 -4.13
N ARG A 311 17.87 7.88 -3.52
CA ARG A 311 18.04 9.17 -4.20
C ARG A 311 19.48 9.37 -4.67
N ALA A 312 20.48 9.04 -3.83
CA ALA A 312 21.89 9.14 -4.19
C ALA A 312 22.28 8.16 -5.32
N ALA A 313 21.73 6.95 -5.33
CA ALA A 313 22.02 5.93 -6.34
C ALA A 313 21.25 6.10 -7.66
N LEU A 314 20.16 6.88 -7.64
CA LEU A 314 19.23 7.10 -8.76
C LEU A 314 18.90 8.61 -8.89
N PRO A 315 19.88 9.47 -9.19
CA PRO A 315 19.74 10.94 -9.11
C PRO A 315 18.68 11.51 -10.05
N GLU A 316 18.40 10.87 -11.18
CA GLU A 316 17.44 11.33 -12.19
C GLU A 316 16.11 10.58 -12.15
N ALA A 317 15.98 9.55 -11.32
CA ALA A 317 14.77 8.74 -11.28
C ALA A 317 13.62 9.46 -10.57
N PRO A 318 12.38 9.41 -11.08
CA PRO A 318 11.22 9.90 -10.35
C PRO A 318 10.96 9.04 -9.10
N LEU A 319 11.21 9.60 -7.91
CA LEU A 319 11.08 8.91 -6.62
C LEU A 319 10.02 9.58 -5.75
N ILE A 320 9.07 8.79 -5.29
CA ILE A 320 7.99 9.20 -4.41
C ILE A 320 8.29 8.69 -3.00
N TYR A 321 8.35 9.59 -2.03
CA TYR A 321 8.59 9.24 -0.63
C TYR A 321 7.28 8.81 0.05
N VAL A 322 7.33 7.76 0.88
CA VAL A 322 6.27 7.36 1.82
C VAL A 322 6.88 6.98 3.16
N GLY A 323 6.30 7.41 4.27
CA GLY A 323 6.78 6.99 5.59
C GLY A 323 6.57 8.02 6.70
N GLY A 324 5.36 8.13 7.24
CA GLY A 324 5.08 8.84 8.50
C GLY A 324 5.09 10.36 8.42
N LEU A 325 4.71 10.94 7.29
CA LEU A 325 4.60 12.39 7.15
C LEU A 325 3.31 12.91 7.80
N VAL A 326 3.44 13.89 8.69
CA VAL A 326 2.34 14.53 9.43
C VAL A 326 2.50 16.04 9.59
N SER A 327 3.60 16.65 9.13
CA SER A 327 3.82 18.10 9.16
C SER A 327 4.25 18.63 7.80
N ARG A 328 3.86 19.88 7.50
CA ARG A 328 4.30 20.56 6.29
C ARG A 328 5.82 20.73 6.27
N GLU A 329 6.43 21.12 7.40
CA GLU A 329 7.89 21.27 7.53
C GLU A 329 8.64 20.01 7.08
N LYS A 330 8.23 18.83 7.55
CA LYS A 330 8.88 17.57 7.20
C LYS A 330 8.61 17.15 5.74
N ILE A 331 7.46 17.52 5.18
CA ILE A 331 7.14 17.30 3.77
C ILE A 331 8.05 18.17 2.90
N ASP A 332 8.23 19.45 3.24
CA ASP A 332 9.12 20.37 2.53
C ASP A 332 10.57 19.88 2.60
N GLU A 333 11.06 19.44 3.77
CA GLU A 333 12.39 18.82 3.94
C GLU A 333 12.61 17.62 3.00
N VAL A 334 11.62 16.73 2.91
CA VAL A 334 11.67 15.55 2.02
C VAL A 334 11.73 15.97 0.56
N LEU A 335 10.92 16.94 0.13
CA LEU A 335 10.93 17.44 -1.26
C LEU A 335 12.23 18.17 -1.59
N ASP A 336 12.80 18.90 -0.63
CA ASP A 336 14.08 19.58 -0.78
C ASP A 336 15.27 18.61 -0.81
N ALA A 337 15.14 17.44 -0.19
CA ALA A 337 16.09 16.34 -0.31
C ALA A 337 16.04 15.64 -1.69
N GLY A 338 15.21 16.14 -2.63
CA GLY A 338 15.20 15.73 -4.04
C GLY A 338 14.12 14.70 -4.39
N PHE A 339 13.16 14.42 -3.51
CA PHE A 339 12.02 13.58 -3.87
C PHE A 339 10.99 14.35 -4.70
N ASP A 340 10.36 13.68 -5.66
CA ASP A 340 9.47 14.30 -6.64
C ASP A 340 8.07 14.53 -6.11
N ALA A 341 7.60 13.63 -5.24
CA ALA A 341 6.31 13.70 -4.54
C ALA A 341 6.35 12.94 -3.22
N VAL A 342 5.31 13.11 -2.42
CA VAL A 342 5.12 12.42 -1.15
C VAL A 342 3.78 11.69 -1.10
N GLN A 343 3.77 10.52 -0.44
CA GLN A 343 2.55 9.78 -0.15
C GLN A 343 2.22 9.83 1.34
N MET A 344 0.96 10.13 1.67
CA MET A 344 0.42 10.14 3.01
C MET A 344 -0.78 9.20 3.13
N ALA A 345 -0.83 8.36 4.16
CA ALA A 345 -1.97 7.47 4.45
C ALA A 345 -2.77 7.98 5.66
N ARG A 346 -2.26 7.73 6.88
CA ARG A 346 -2.98 8.05 8.13
C ARG A 346 -3.26 9.53 8.33
N ALA A 347 -2.37 10.41 7.87
CA ALA A 347 -2.59 11.85 7.93
C ALA A 347 -3.86 12.25 7.16
N LEU A 348 -4.03 11.77 5.92
CA LEU A 348 -5.19 12.07 5.09
C LEU A 348 -6.46 11.27 5.47
N LEU A 349 -6.33 10.18 6.23
CA LEU A 349 -7.47 9.53 6.87
C LEU A 349 -7.95 10.31 8.10
N ASN A 350 -7.02 10.87 8.87
CA ASN A 350 -7.33 11.69 10.02
C ASN A 350 -7.86 13.07 9.61
N GLU A 351 -7.28 13.66 8.57
CA GLU A 351 -7.61 15.00 8.12
C GLU A 351 -7.60 15.05 6.57
N PRO A 352 -8.73 14.75 5.90
CA PRO A 352 -8.83 14.83 4.44
C PRO A 352 -8.43 16.21 3.89
N GLU A 353 -8.75 17.30 4.61
CA GLU A 353 -8.43 18.70 4.27
C GLU A 353 -6.97 19.11 4.55
N PHE A 354 -6.11 18.21 4.98
CA PHE A 354 -4.75 18.53 5.42
C PHE A 354 -3.92 19.26 4.34
N VAL A 355 -4.07 18.89 3.07
CA VAL A 355 -3.33 19.54 1.97
C VAL A 355 -3.79 20.99 1.76
N ASN A 356 -5.10 21.25 1.79
CA ASN A 356 -5.65 22.60 1.73
C ASN A 356 -5.22 23.43 2.95
N ARG A 357 -5.17 22.82 4.15
CA ARG A 357 -4.69 23.50 5.34
C ARG A 357 -3.19 23.82 5.26
N MET A 358 -2.36 22.91 4.78
CA MET A 358 -0.94 23.17 4.54
C MET A 358 -0.71 24.34 3.55
N ARG A 359 -1.63 24.57 2.61
CA ARG A 359 -1.53 25.72 1.70
C ARG A 359 -1.72 27.04 2.41
N ARG A 360 -2.58 27.08 3.44
CA ARG A 360 -2.88 28.30 4.23
C ARG A 360 -1.95 28.52 5.42
N GLU A 361 -1.43 27.44 6.00
CA GLU A 361 -0.68 27.45 7.26
C GLU A 361 0.69 26.79 7.07
N GLU A 362 1.77 27.55 7.17
CA GLU A 362 3.15 27.03 7.01
C GLU A 362 3.54 26.04 8.10
N GLN A 363 2.99 26.18 9.31
CA GLN A 363 3.25 25.29 10.44
C GLN A 363 2.18 24.19 10.59
N ALA A 364 1.43 23.88 9.52
CA ALA A 364 0.40 22.87 9.56
C ALA A 364 0.96 21.50 9.98
N ARG A 365 0.32 20.91 10.98
CA ARG A 365 0.61 19.55 11.46
C ARG A 365 -0.69 18.78 11.67
N CYS A 366 -0.77 17.57 11.14
CA CYS A 366 -1.92 16.69 11.29
C CYS A 366 -2.02 16.16 12.74
N ASN A 367 -3.23 16.05 13.26
CA ASN A 367 -3.52 15.60 14.65
C ASN A 367 -3.57 14.08 14.80
N CYS A 368 -3.00 13.30 13.87
CA CYS A 368 -2.94 11.85 14.00
C CYS A 368 -2.02 11.43 15.14
N GLY A 369 -2.60 10.90 16.23
CA GLY A 369 -1.88 10.42 17.42
C GLY A 369 -1.18 9.06 17.27
N HIS A 370 -1.21 8.44 16.08
CA HIS A 370 -0.53 7.18 15.75
C HIS A 370 -0.94 5.97 16.61
N SER A 371 -2.13 5.99 17.21
CA SER A 371 -2.68 4.84 17.97
C SER A 371 -2.86 3.57 17.14
N ASN A 372 -2.76 3.66 15.81
CA ASN A 372 -2.99 2.58 14.84
C ASN A 372 -4.41 1.94 14.96
N TYR A 373 -5.35 2.59 15.63
CA TYR A 373 -6.72 2.10 15.72
C TYR A 373 -7.34 1.79 14.36
N CYS A 374 -7.14 2.67 13.37
CA CYS A 374 -7.59 2.48 11.99
C CYS A 374 -7.03 1.19 11.37
N ILE A 375 -5.79 0.83 11.68
CA ILE A 375 -5.15 -0.42 11.22
C ILE A 375 -5.78 -1.64 11.89
N GLY A 376 -5.99 -1.60 13.21
CA GLY A 376 -6.64 -2.71 13.93
C GLY A 376 -8.08 -2.96 13.48
N ARG A 377 -8.80 -1.90 13.07
CA ARG A 377 -10.18 -1.94 12.60
C ARG A 377 -10.31 -2.52 11.19
N MET A 378 -9.45 -2.12 10.26
CA MET A 378 -9.58 -2.45 8.83
C MET A 378 -9.50 -3.94 8.50
N TYR A 379 -9.03 -4.78 9.41
CA TYR A 379 -9.01 -6.24 9.21
C TYR A 379 -10.39 -6.89 9.19
N THR A 380 -11.40 -6.22 9.71
CA THR A 380 -12.76 -6.80 9.84
C THR A 380 -13.84 -5.88 9.27
N ILE A 381 -13.72 -4.57 9.50
CA ILE A 381 -14.69 -3.57 9.05
C ILE A 381 -13.95 -2.41 8.36
N GLU A 382 -14.66 -1.41 7.85
CA GLU A 382 -14.07 -0.28 7.13
C GLU A 382 -13.01 0.46 7.95
N MET A 383 -11.96 0.92 7.30
CA MET A 383 -10.92 1.76 7.89
C MET A 383 -11.52 3.12 8.30
N ALA A 384 -11.35 3.51 9.54
CA ALA A 384 -11.79 4.81 10.04
C ALA A 384 -10.86 5.34 11.12
N CYS A 385 -10.70 6.67 11.16
CA CYS A 385 -10.03 7.34 12.29
C CYS A 385 -10.99 7.39 13.49
N HIS A 386 -10.50 7.03 14.68
CA HIS A 386 -11.33 7.06 15.90
C HIS A 386 -11.87 8.45 16.25
N GLN A 387 -11.17 9.51 15.82
CA GLN A 387 -11.56 10.90 16.06
C GLN A 387 -12.81 11.34 15.27
N HIS A 388 -13.19 10.57 14.22
CA HIS A 388 -14.33 10.87 13.35
C HIS A 388 -15.50 9.90 13.51
N LEU A 389 -15.42 8.97 14.46
CA LEU A 389 -16.51 8.05 14.71
C LEU A 389 -17.68 8.78 15.38
N LYS A 390 -18.87 8.61 14.80
CA LYS A 390 -20.11 9.15 15.37
C LYS A 390 -20.52 8.44 16.66
N GLU A 391 -20.18 7.17 16.77
CA GLU A 391 -20.49 6.32 17.93
C GLU A 391 -19.39 6.41 18.99
N LYS A 392 -19.78 6.44 20.26
CA LYS A 392 -18.85 6.40 21.37
C LYS A 392 -18.19 5.03 21.46
N LEU A 393 -16.86 5.02 21.37
CA LEU A 393 -16.11 3.78 21.52
C LEU A 393 -16.29 3.16 22.92
N PRO A 394 -16.29 1.83 23.03
CA PRO A 394 -16.25 1.14 24.32
C PRO A 394 -15.07 1.62 25.19
N PRO A 395 -15.24 1.75 26.51
CA PRO A 395 -14.19 2.27 27.41
C PRO A 395 -12.85 1.52 27.34
N CYS A 396 -12.89 0.22 26.99
CA CYS A 396 -11.67 -0.57 26.84
C CYS A 396 -10.86 -0.19 25.60
N LEU A 397 -11.50 0.27 24.50
CA LEU A 397 -10.86 0.74 23.30
C LEU A 397 -10.36 2.18 23.49
N GLN A 398 -11.14 3.04 24.12
CA GLN A 398 -10.71 4.41 24.44
C GLN A 398 -9.42 4.41 25.26
N ARG A 399 -9.35 3.62 26.34
CA ARG A 399 -8.13 3.46 27.16
C ARG A 399 -6.94 2.89 26.39
N GLU A 400 -7.17 2.02 25.42
CA GLU A 400 -6.07 1.52 24.57
C GLU A 400 -5.54 2.64 23.68
N ILE A 401 -6.42 3.38 23.00
CA ILE A 401 -6.06 4.52 22.13
C ILE A 401 -5.26 5.57 22.91
N GLU A 402 -5.80 6.04 24.04
CA GLU A 402 -5.14 7.04 24.90
C GLU A 402 -3.74 6.59 25.34
N LYS A 403 -3.58 5.30 25.64
CA LYS A 403 -2.28 4.74 26.00
C LYS A 403 -1.30 4.73 24.82
N LEU A 404 -1.77 4.40 23.63
CA LEU A 404 -0.93 4.30 22.44
C LEU A 404 -0.51 5.66 21.90
N GLU A 405 -1.36 6.67 22.03
CA GLU A 405 -1.06 8.06 21.61
C GLU A 405 -0.06 8.78 22.53
N LYS A 406 0.19 8.26 23.73
CA LYS A 406 1.21 8.76 24.67
C LYS A 406 2.59 8.11 24.50
N GLN A 407 2.73 7.13 23.62
CA GLN A 407 3.98 6.43 23.31
C GLN A 407 4.69 7.04 22.08
#